data_3c608fa118aa96207f42e9d186025a13
#
_entry.id   3c608fa118aa96207f42e9d186025a13
#
_cell.length_a   1.000
_cell.length_b   1.000
_cell.length_c   1.000
_cell.angle_alpha   90.00
_cell.angle_beta   90.00
_cell.angle_gamma   90.00
#
_symmetry.space_group_name_H-M   'P 1'
#
loop_
_entity.id
_entity.type
_entity.pdbx_description
1 polymer ?
#
loop_
_entity_poly.entity_id
_entity_poly.type
_entity_poly.pdbx_seq_one_letter_code
_entity_poly.pdbx_strand_id
1 'polypeptide(L)'
;MEWAKLLSTEKLSSEPPEPDSFKEYPINAFEKDYSRIVSSAAFRRLQDKTQVFPLDKSDFIRTRLTHSIEVSTIARQLGIMISKNTTQYKPTDISVPEDAEAIASVLLCAGLLHDLGNPCLLYT
;
A
#
# COMPACT_ATOMS: atom_id res chain seq x y z
N MET A 1 19.69 11.10 -2.24
CA MET A 1 18.55 10.53 -1.53
C MET A 1 18.98 9.17 -0.99
N GLU A 2 18.90 8.98 0.30
CA GLU A 2 19.32 7.72 0.94
C GLU A 2 18.15 6.73 0.96
N TRP A 3 18.05 5.92 -0.06
CA TRP A 3 17.00 4.91 -0.22
C TRP A 3 16.95 3.92 0.95
N ALA A 4 18.09 3.58 1.53
CA ALA A 4 18.18 2.68 2.67
C ALA A 4 17.40 3.19 3.89
N LYS A 5 17.33 4.49 4.10
CA LYS A 5 16.53 5.10 5.19
C LYS A 5 15.04 5.12 4.87
N LEU A 6 14.70 5.38 3.60
CA LEU A 6 13.29 5.43 3.16
C LEU A 6 12.63 4.05 3.14
N LEU A 7 13.40 3.02 2.84
CA LEU A 7 12.94 1.63 2.77
C LEU A 7 13.27 0.85 4.04
N SER A 8 13.47 1.54 5.16
CA SER A 8 13.69 0.90 6.46
C SER A 8 12.52 0.00 6.84
N THR A 9 12.84 -1.20 7.29
CA THR A 9 11.86 -2.16 7.83
C THR A 9 11.65 -2.00 9.33
N GLU A 10 12.29 -1.00 9.95
CA GLU A 10 12.12 -0.69 11.37
C GLU A 10 10.69 -0.23 11.65
N LYS A 11 10.07 -0.84 12.62
CA LYS A 11 8.72 -0.50 13.07
C LYS A 11 8.75 0.43 14.27
N LEU A 12 7.84 1.40 14.28
CA LEU A 12 7.69 2.34 15.40
C LEU A 12 7.12 1.69 16.68
N SER A 13 6.45 0.54 16.54
CA SER A 13 5.91 -0.21 17.68
C SER A 13 6.78 -1.42 17.97
N SER A 14 7.04 -1.68 19.26
CA SER A 14 7.63 -2.93 19.71
C SER A 14 6.64 -4.07 19.56
N GLU A 15 6.60 -4.70 18.40
CA GLU A 15 5.85 -5.94 18.24
C GLU A 15 6.63 -7.09 18.92
N PRO A 16 5.92 -8.05 19.52
CA PRO A 16 6.58 -9.26 20.00
C PRO A 16 7.28 -9.96 18.85
N PRO A 17 8.44 -10.58 19.09
CA PRO A 17 9.17 -11.30 18.05
C PRO A 17 8.26 -12.35 17.41
N GLU A 18 8.23 -12.37 16.08
CA GLU A 18 7.44 -13.38 15.36
C GLU A 18 7.95 -14.79 15.70
N PRO A 19 7.04 -15.76 15.86
CA PRO A 19 7.43 -17.14 16.07
C PRO A 19 8.29 -17.63 14.89
N ASP A 20 9.33 -18.40 15.19
CA ASP A 20 10.33 -18.89 14.23
C ASP A 20 9.74 -19.65 13.04
N SER A 21 8.51 -20.17 13.17
CA SER A 21 7.79 -20.86 12.10
C SER A 21 7.48 -19.99 10.86
N PHE A 22 7.53 -18.66 10.98
CA PHE A 22 7.30 -17.74 9.86
C PHE A 22 8.59 -17.24 9.20
N LYS A 23 9.75 -17.57 9.75
CA LYS A 23 11.05 -17.19 9.15
C LYS A 23 11.39 -17.96 7.88
N GLU A 24 10.69 -19.06 7.62
CA GLU A 24 10.96 -19.96 6.50
C GLU A 24 10.33 -19.50 5.17
N TYR A 25 9.41 -18.52 5.21
CA TYR A 25 8.81 -17.96 4.01
C TYR A 25 9.40 -16.58 3.70
N PRO A 26 9.95 -16.39 2.49
CA PRO A 26 10.56 -15.12 2.09
C PRO A 26 9.51 -14.04 1.78
N ILE A 27 8.66 -13.74 2.75
CA ILE A 27 7.68 -12.66 2.62
C ILE A 27 8.33 -11.36 3.10
N ASN A 28 8.39 -10.37 2.22
CA ASN A 28 8.90 -9.05 2.52
C ASN A 28 8.06 -8.38 3.64
N ALA A 29 8.70 -7.58 4.50
CA ALA A 29 8.02 -6.84 5.57
C ALA A 29 6.86 -5.98 5.06
N PHE A 30 7.00 -5.38 3.88
CA PHE A 30 5.95 -4.57 3.25
C PHE A 30 4.76 -5.41 2.76
N GLU A 31 4.97 -6.65 2.34
CA GLU A 31 3.88 -7.58 1.99
C GLU A 31 3.11 -8.04 3.22
N LYS A 32 3.79 -8.19 4.36
CA LYS A 32 3.12 -8.43 5.65
C LYS A 32 2.24 -7.26 6.05
N ASP A 33 2.73 -6.03 5.88
CA ASP A 33 1.95 -4.83 6.15
C ASP A 33 0.73 -4.73 5.22
N TYR A 34 0.87 -5.06 3.94
CA TYR A 34 -0.25 -5.17 3.02
C TYR A 34 -1.32 -6.14 3.53
N SER A 35 -0.92 -7.33 3.94
CA SER A 35 -1.84 -8.35 4.47
C SER A 35 -2.56 -7.87 5.73
N ARG A 36 -1.88 -7.14 6.61
CA ARG A 36 -2.47 -6.54 7.82
C ARG A 36 -3.48 -5.47 7.48
N ILE A 37 -3.18 -4.58 6.52
CA ILE A 37 -4.08 -3.53 6.09
C ILE A 37 -5.37 -4.13 5.54
N VAL A 38 -5.27 -5.06 4.60
CA VAL A 38 -6.42 -5.71 3.97
C VAL A 38 -7.28 -6.49 4.97
N SER A 39 -6.66 -7.08 5.99
CA SER A 39 -7.35 -7.83 7.04
C SER A 39 -7.97 -6.94 8.12
N SER A 40 -7.62 -5.65 8.16
CA SER A 40 -8.10 -4.76 9.21
C SER A 40 -9.59 -4.45 9.08
N ALA A 41 -10.27 -4.32 10.22
CA ALA A 41 -11.68 -3.94 10.26
C ALA A 41 -11.90 -2.52 9.70
N ALA A 42 -10.95 -1.61 9.93
CA ALA A 42 -11.01 -0.24 9.42
C ALA A 42 -11.03 -0.21 7.88
N PHE A 43 -10.20 -1.03 7.24
CA PHE A 43 -10.18 -1.15 5.78
C PHE A 43 -11.48 -1.77 5.24
N ARG A 44 -11.98 -2.82 5.88
CA ARG A 44 -13.23 -3.48 5.47
C ARG A 44 -14.45 -2.56 5.57
N ARG A 45 -14.47 -1.64 6.54
CA ARG A 45 -15.57 -0.67 6.67
C ARG A 45 -15.69 0.30 5.50
N LEU A 46 -14.66 0.46 4.69
CA LEU A 46 -14.71 1.30 3.50
C LEU A 46 -15.69 0.78 2.44
N GLN A 47 -16.03 -0.50 2.46
CA GLN A 47 -17.02 -1.08 1.55
C GLN A 47 -18.44 -0.51 1.75
N ASP A 48 -18.77 -0.07 2.97
CA ASP A 48 -20.08 0.46 3.34
C ASP A 48 -20.21 1.96 3.07
N LYS A 49 -19.14 2.61 2.61
CA LYS A 49 -19.06 4.04 2.34
C LYS A 49 -19.01 4.32 0.86
N THR A 50 -20.00 5.07 0.35
CA THR A 50 -20.01 5.53 -1.05
C THR A 50 -19.22 6.81 -1.22
N GLN A 51 -18.60 7.03 -2.38
CA GLN A 51 -17.85 8.26 -2.65
C GLN A 51 -18.73 9.43 -3.12
N VAL A 52 -19.85 9.18 -3.79
CA VAL A 52 -20.59 10.25 -4.45
C VAL A 52 -22.08 10.29 -4.12
N PHE A 53 -22.88 9.27 -4.36
CA PHE A 53 -24.32 9.27 -4.07
C PHE A 53 -24.83 7.90 -3.63
N PRO A 54 -25.50 7.78 -2.47
CA PRO A 54 -25.97 6.49 -1.94
C PRO A 54 -27.23 5.94 -2.63
N LEU A 55 -27.83 6.66 -3.57
CA LEU A 55 -29.15 6.32 -4.14
C LEU A 55 -29.10 5.69 -5.53
N ASP A 56 -27.94 5.65 -6.17
CA ASP A 56 -27.83 5.07 -7.49
C ASP A 56 -27.42 3.59 -7.39
N LYS A 57 -28.22 2.72 -7.98
CA LYS A 57 -27.98 1.25 -8.00
C LYS A 57 -27.21 0.79 -9.22
N SER A 58 -26.53 1.69 -9.93
CA SER A 58 -25.76 1.31 -11.11
C SER A 58 -24.42 0.66 -10.72
N ASP A 59 -23.94 -0.24 -11.57
CA ASP A 59 -22.63 -0.90 -11.42
C ASP A 59 -21.42 0.08 -11.44
N PHE A 60 -21.68 1.35 -11.72
CA PHE A 60 -20.69 2.43 -11.75
C PHE A 60 -20.45 3.10 -10.40
N ILE A 61 -21.19 2.73 -9.35
CA ILE A 61 -20.96 3.28 -8.01
C ILE A 61 -19.66 2.71 -7.44
N ARG A 62 -18.72 3.61 -7.15
CA ARG A 62 -17.51 3.27 -6.42
C ARG A 62 -17.75 3.40 -4.93
N THR A 63 -17.52 2.32 -4.20
CA THR A 63 -17.30 2.41 -2.76
C THR A 63 -15.89 2.95 -2.49
N ARG A 64 -15.66 3.48 -1.29
CA ARG A 64 -14.31 3.91 -0.88
C ARG A 64 -13.31 2.75 -0.91
N LEU A 65 -13.77 1.54 -0.62
CA LEU A 65 -12.95 0.32 -0.72
C LEU A 65 -12.47 0.09 -2.15
N THR A 66 -13.37 0.09 -3.13
CA THR A 66 -13.05 -0.13 -4.55
C THR A 66 -12.09 0.95 -5.07
N HIS A 67 -12.35 2.21 -4.71
CA HIS A 67 -11.47 3.32 -5.06
C HIS A 67 -10.07 3.14 -4.48
N SER A 68 -9.95 2.76 -3.21
CA SER A 68 -8.66 2.52 -2.57
C SER A 68 -7.87 1.41 -3.24
N ILE A 69 -8.54 0.35 -3.68
CA ILE A 69 -7.92 -0.74 -4.44
C ILE A 69 -7.43 -0.25 -5.81
N GLU A 70 -8.22 0.54 -6.53
CA GLU A 70 -7.82 1.13 -7.82
C GLU A 70 -6.61 2.04 -7.67
N VAL A 71 -6.61 2.93 -6.68
CA VAL A 71 -5.49 3.83 -6.38
C VAL A 71 -4.24 3.03 -6.02
N SER A 72 -4.37 1.99 -5.22
CA SER A 72 -3.24 1.15 -4.83
C SER A 72 -2.61 0.44 -6.03
N THR A 73 -3.43 -0.03 -6.96
CA THR A 73 -2.96 -0.68 -8.19
C THR A 73 -2.18 0.27 -9.08
N ILE A 74 -2.70 1.48 -9.29
CA ILE A 74 -2.02 2.53 -10.06
C ILE A 74 -0.72 2.97 -9.37
N ALA A 75 -0.76 3.17 -8.06
CA ALA A 75 0.42 3.54 -7.27
C ALA A 75 1.54 2.49 -7.38
N ARG A 76 1.18 1.20 -7.34
CA ARG A 76 2.13 0.11 -7.56
C ARG A 76 2.74 0.15 -8.95
N GLN A 77 1.94 0.37 -9.98
CA GLN A 77 2.41 0.48 -11.37
C GLN A 77 3.38 1.65 -11.53
N LEU A 78 3.06 2.80 -10.95
CA LEU A 78 3.96 3.97 -10.95
C LEU A 78 5.28 3.66 -10.22
N GLY A 79 5.23 2.95 -9.11
CA GLY A 79 6.43 2.50 -8.39
C GLY A 79 7.36 1.65 -9.26
N ILE A 80 6.81 0.70 -10.01
CA ILE A 80 7.57 -0.13 -10.94
C ILE A 80 8.18 0.72 -12.06
N MET A 81 7.43 1.66 -12.62
CA MET A 81 7.91 2.56 -13.68
C MET A 81 9.05 3.46 -13.17
N ILE A 82 8.90 4.05 -12.00
CA ILE A 82 9.93 4.88 -11.37
C ILE A 82 11.20 4.07 -11.15
N SER A 83 11.08 2.87 -10.64
CA SER A 83 12.22 1.97 -10.41
C SER A 83 12.97 1.67 -11.69
N LYS A 84 12.25 1.35 -12.77
CA LYS A 84 12.87 1.10 -14.09
C LYS A 84 13.56 2.34 -14.64
N ASN A 85 12.94 3.50 -14.54
CA ASN A 85 13.52 4.75 -15.03
C ASN A 85 14.76 5.14 -14.22
N THR A 86 14.72 4.99 -12.90
CA THR A 86 15.87 5.28 -12.04
C THR A 86 17.05 4.39 -12.39
N THR A 87 16.82 3.11 -12.70
CA THR A 87 17.85 2.18 -13.17
C THR A 87 18.48 2.63 -14.47
N GLN A 88 17.68 3.14 -15.38
CA GLN A 88 18.13 3.54 -16.71
C GLN A 88 18.97 4.83 -16.68
N TYR A 89 18.62 5.78 -15.82
CA TYR A 89 19.23 7.11 -15.80
C TYR A 89 20.32 7.32 -14.73
N LYS A 90 20.39 6.47 -13.72
CA LYS A 90 21.44 6.51 -12.67
C LYS A 90 21.93 5.10 -12.33
N PRO A 91 22.72 4.47 -13.19
CA PRO A 91 23.12 3.08 -12.98
C PRO A 91 24.13 2.85 -11.85
N THR A 92 24.66 3.90 -11.22
CA THR A 92 25.78 3.78 -10.28
C THR A 92 25.41 3.81 -8.80
N ASP A 93 24.23 4.26 -8.42
CA ASP A 93 23.90 4.53 -7.01
C ASP A 93 22.80 3.66 -6.38
N ILE A 94 22.24 2.71 -7.11
CA ILE A 94 21.14 1.90 -6.60
C ILE A 94 21.37 0.43 -6.93
N SER A 95 21.44 -0.42 -5.92
CA SER A 95 21.35 -1.88 -6.04
C SER A 95 19.90 -2.26 -6.38
N VAL A 96 19.63 -2.41 -7.64
CA VAL A 96 18.32 -2.16 -8.26
C VAL A 96 17.24 -3.23 -8.13
N PRO A 97 17.47 -4.56 -8.01
CA PRO A 97 16.37 -5.51 -8.06
C PRO A 97 15.50 -5.58 -6.79
N GLU A 98 16.10 -5.47 -5.61
CA GLU A 98 15.37 -5.57 -4.34
C GLU A 98 14.61 -4.28 -4.02
N ASP A 99 15.20 -3.13 -4.31
CA ASP A 99 14.62 -1.82 -4.03
C ASP A 99 13.38 -1.52 -4.89
N ALA A 100 13.32 -2.03 -6.13
CA ALA A 100 12.18 -1.84 -7.02
C ALA A 100 10.90 -2.48 -6.49
N GLU A 101 11.01 -3.68 -5.97
CA GLU A 101 9.88 -4.41 -5.41
C GLU A 101 9.41 -3.79 -4.09
N ALA A 102 10.35 -3.34 -3.27
CA ALA A 102 10.06 -2.61 -2.03
C ALA A 102 9.33 -1.30 -2.29
N ILE A 103 9.78 -0.50 -3.26
CA ILE A 103 9.11 0.75 -3.66
C ILE A 103 7.68 0.47 -4.13
N ALA A 104 7.49 -0.54 -4.99
CA ALA A 104 6.17 -0.92 -5.48
C ALA A 104 5.24 -1.34 -4.34
N SER A 105 5.73 -2.12 -3.37
CA SER A 105 4.97 -2.57 -2.21
C SER A 105 4.61 -1.44 -1.26
N VAL A 106 5.52 -0.50 -1.01
CA VAL A 106 5.25 0.69 -0.19
C VAL A 106 4.17 1.56 -0.83
N LEU A 107 4.25 1.81 -2.13
CA LEU A 107 3.25 2.60 -2.85
C LEU A 107 1.89 1.90 -2.91
N LEU A 108 1.86 0.58 -3.04
CA LEU A 108 0.65 -0.22 -2.94
C LEU A 108 -0.03 -0.02 -1.57
N CYS A 109 0.71 -0.14 -0.48
CA CYS A 109 0.21 0.09 0.88
C CYS A 109 -0.26 1.54 1.08
N ALA A 110 0.50 2.52 0.61
CA ALA A 110 0.12 3.93 0.68
C ALA A 110 -1.18 4.21 -0.05
N GLY A 111 -1.38 3.63 -1.23
CA GLY A 111 -2.63 3.73 -1.98
C GLY A 111 -3.83 3.14 -1.24
N LEU A 112 -3.65 2.01 -0.54
CA LEU A 112 -4.71 1.42 0.28
C LEU A 112 -5.08 2.29 1.49
N LEU A 113 -4.10 2.95 2.09
CA LEU A 113 -4.27 3.71 3.33
C LEU A 113 -4.69 5.16 3.11
N HIS A 114 -4.58 5.71 1.90
CA HIS A 114 -4.73 7.14 1.67
C HIS A 114 -6.08 7.71 2.12
N ASP A 115 -7.13 6.92 2.05
CA ASP A 115 -8.51 7.35 2.40
C ASP A 115 -8.97 6.81 3.77
N LEU A 116 -8.12 6.03 4.43
CA LEU A 116 -8.42 5.46 5.73
C LEU A 116 -8.48 6.56 6.80
N GLY A 117 -9.58 6.64 7.53
CA GLY A 117 -9.77 7.64 8.58
C GLY A 117 -10.27 9.00 8.08
N ASN A 118 -10.39 9.23 6.78
CA ASN A 118 -11.02 10.44 6.26
C ASN A 118 -12.52 10.44 6.60
N PRO A 119 -13.05 11.53 7.18
CA PRO A 119 -14.47 11.62 7.44
C PRO A 119 -15.25 11.65 6.11
N CYS A 120 -16.38 10.95 6.07
CA CYS A 120 -17.28 11.04 4.94
C CYS A 120 -17.88 12.45 4.91
N LEU A 121 -17.69 13.21 3.83
CA LEU A 121 -18.22 14.56 3.65
C LEU A 121 -19.75 14.65 3.73
N LEU A 122 -20.44 13.53 3.60
CA LEU A 122 -21.89 13.43 3.68
C LEU A 122 -22.43 13.34 5.12
N TYR A 123 -21.57 13.21 6.12
CA TYR A 123 -21.94 13.07 7.54
C TYR A 123 -21.40 14.16 8.46
N THR A 124 -20.93 15.23 7.89
CA THR A 124 -20.56 16.43 8.66
C THR A 124 -21.74 17.35 8.90
#